data_9ba6245b17fe3767b000edb31644ed41
#
_entry.id   9ba6245b17fe3767b000edb31644ed41
#
_cell.length_a   1.000
_cell.length_b   1.000
_cell.length_c   1.000
_cell.angle_alpha   90.00
_cell.angle_beta   90.00
_cell.angle_gamma   90.00
#
_symmetry.space_group_name_H-M   'P 1'
#
loop_
_entity.id
_entity.type
_entity.pdbx_description
1 polymer ?
#
loop_
_entity_poly.entity_id
_entity_poly.type
_entity_poly.pdbx_seq_one_letter_code
_entity_poly.pdbx_strand_id
1 'polypeptide(L)'
;MNAESNVFEGTCKNVEFRNAVRRIVFVLHPSYASKGRSQEVEETGKSLGAAGIAVLEVLWNEETEPLDAKDNVYDDGDGQKDTGVLYLTDASKICCALQRRGFLAAGYLHAGNSGESFTGVPYILMQPQEVDADSYVKIYQRLAGIPWTITVTERLEIREMGPDDLDSLYKLYDGTACRFLEPPSEDRDKERDILKAYAEKVYGFYGYGMWGMYDRGNGELIGRIGFAPCETGDEGPEFGYLVRADYRHQGLGTEAGRAVLDFARDELGMTKVLLYTEKANTASEALAERLGFQREANKSGNENALPGAMRRIDLRKESSASGQMQRWSLNLNSNNSQTGEAT
;
A
#
# COMPACT_ATOMS: atom_id res chain seq x y z
N MET A 1 28.06 30.15 -15.55
CA MET A 1 27.98 28.78 -16.03
C MET A 1 26.98 28.07 -15.11
N ASN A 2 25.85 27.75 -15.68
CA ASN A 2 24.64 27.34 -14.95
C ASN A 2 24.78 25.90 -14.46
N ALA A 3 24.56 25.70 -13.17
CA ALA A 3 24.33 24.38 -12.61
C ALA A 3 22.86 24.03 -12.88
N GLU A 4 22.62 23.14 -13.82
CA GLU A 4 21.31 22.52 -14.06
C GLU A 4 21.05 21.52 -12.94
N SER A 5 20.06 21.84 -12.14
CA SER A 5 19.47 20.95 -11.17
C SER A 5 18.70 19.85 -11.94
N ASN A 6 19.24 18.63 -11.96
CA ASN A 6 18.49 17.45 -12.39
C ASN A 6 17.42 17.13 -11.33
N VAL A 7 16.26 17.74 -11.52
CA VAL A 7 15.01 17.26 -10.93
C VAL A 7 14.65 15.97 -11.67
N PHE A 8 14.81 14.84 -11.01
CA PHE A 8 14.28 13.57 -11.48
C PHE A 8 12.75 13.69 -11.49
N GLU A 9 12.20 14.05 -12.63
CA GLU A 9 10.77 14.01 -12.89
C GLU A 9 10.28 12.56 -12.79
N GLY A 10 9.60 12.27 -11.68
CA GLY A 10 8.82 11.06 -11.48
C GLY A 10 7.56 10.99 -12.34
N THR A 11 7.61 11.38 -13.61
CA THR A 11 6.44 11.65 -14.46
C THR A 11 5.97 10.48 -15.32
N CYS A 12 6.56 9.29 -15.25
CA CYS A 12 6.19 8.22 -16.19
C CYS A 12 5.13 7.23 -15.71
N LYS A 13 4.59 7.38 -14.48
CA LYS A 13 3.71 6.36 -13.86
C LYS A 13 2.28 6.77 -13.57
N ASN A 14 2.01 8.05 -13.53
CA ASN A 14 0.69 8.55 -13.20
C ASN A 14 -0.34 8.42 -14.32
N VAL A 15 0.04 8.05 -15.53
CA VAL A 15 -0.88 8.08 -16.69
C VAL A 15 -1.80 6.84 -16.71
N GLU A 16 -1.30 5.65 -16.43
CA GLU A 16 -2.15 4.45 -16.40
C GLU A 16 -3.04 4.41 -15.15
N PHE A 17 -2.53 4.86 -13.99
CA PHE A 17 -3.30 4.90 -12.75
C PHE A 17 -4.27 6.07 -12.65
N ARG A 18 -4.00 7.21 -13.29
CA ARG A 18 -4.94 8.33 -13.42
C ARG A 18 -6.21 7.93 -14.16
N ASN A 19 -6.15 6.92 -15.03
CA ASN A 19 -7.31 6.35 -15.67
C ASN A 19 -8.19 5.49 -14.75
N ALA A 20 -7.72 5.14 -13.53
CA ALA A 20 -8.50 4.33 -12.59
C ALA A 20 -9.65 5.13 -11.98
N VAL A 21 -9.43 6.40 -11.61
CA VAL A 21 -10.49 7.31 -11.15
C VAL A 21 -10.71 8.38 -12.19
N ARG A 22 -11.88 8.38 -12.78
CA ARG A 22 -12.30 9.36 -13.80
C ARG A 22 -13.24 10.41 -13.23
N ARG A 23 -13.90 10.06 -12.10
CA ARG A 23 -14.97 10.88 -11.56
C ARG A 23 -15.09 10.75 -10.05
N ILE A 24 -15.26 11.86 -9.38
CA ILE A 24 -15.68 11.94 -7.98
C ILE A 24 -17.13 12.47 -7.97
N VAL A 25 -18.02 11.76 -7.28
CA VAL A 25 -19.43 12.16 -7.16
C VAL A 25 -19.75 12.43 -5.71
N PHE A 26 -20.01 13.68 -5.38
CA PHE A 26 -20.52 14.08 -4.07
C PHE A 26 -22.04 13.83 -4.03
N VAL A 27 -22.46 12.88 -3.20
CA VAL A 27 -23.88 12.57 -2.95
C VAL A 27 -24.25 13.19 -1.59
N LEU A 28 -24.88 14.34 -1.61
CA LEU A 28 -25.02 15.22 -0.47
C LEU A 28 -26.45 15.27 0.05
N HIS A 29 -26.60 15.20 1.38
CA HIS A 29 -27.89 15.30 2.03
C HIS A 29 -28.34 16.78 2.14
N PRO A 30 -29.56 17.15 1.69
CA PRO A 30 -30.02 18.53 1.68
C PRO A 30 -30.01 19.20 3.06
N SER A 31 -30.32 18.43 4.13
CA SER A 31 -30.35 18.93 5.51
C SER A 31 -28.98 19.35 6.05
N TYR A 32 -27.89 18.91 5.42
CA TYR A 32 -26.52 19.26 5.83
C TYR A 32 -25.94 20.42 5.03
N ALA A 33 -26.78 21.16 4.31
CA ALA A 33 -26.34 22.29 3.49
C ALA A 33 -25.60 23.34 4.34
N SER A 34 -24.42 23.72 3.92
CA SER A 34 -23.64 24.82 4.49
C SER A 34 -22.87 25.54 3.39
N LYS A 35 -22.54 26.83 3.60
CA LYS A 35 -21.72 27.56 2.63
C LYS A 35 -20.34 26.94 2.47
N GLY A 36 -19.75 26.44 3.56
CA GLY A 36 -18.43 25.76 3.52
C GLY A 36 -18.48 24.51 2.65
N ARG A 37 -19.51 23.66 2.77
CA ARG A 37 -19.68 22.45 1.98
C ARG A 37 -19.63 22.72 0.47
N SER A 38 -20.43 23.67 0.00
CA SER A 38 -20.48 24.00 -1.43
C SER A 38 -19.16 24.57 -1.94
N GLN A 39 -18.47 25.36 -1.12
CA GLN A 39 -17.14 25.87 -1.45
C GLN A 39 -16.10 24.74 -1.54
N GLU A 40 -16.09 23.84 -0.57
CA GLU A 40 -15.17 22.68 -0.55
C GLU A 40 -15.35 21.77 -1.78
N VAL A 41 -16.61 21.52 -2.20
CA VAL A 41 -16.90 20.75 -3.43
C VAL A 41 -16.41 21.47 -4.68
N GLU A 42 -16.63 22.80 -4.79
CA GLU A 42 -16.16 23.60 -5.92
C GLU A 42 -14.63 23.64 -6.00
N GLU A 43 -13.96 23.84 -4.87
CA GLU A 43 -12.49 23.85 -4.78
C GLU A 43 -11.90 22.47 -5.12
N THR A 44 -12.53 21.38 -4.64
CA THR A 44 -12.16 20.00 -5.04
C THR A 44 -12.26 19.84 -6.56
N GLY A 45 -13.35 20.35 -7.16
CA GLY A 45 -13.52 20.31 -8.62
C GLY A 45 -12.41 21.04 -9.38
N LYS A 46 -11.97 22.18 -8.86
CA LYS A 46 -10.87 22.95 -9.47
C LYS A 46 -9.52 22.21 -9.34
N SER A 47 -9.24 21.67 -8.15
CA SER A 47 -8.00 20.93 -7.88
C SER A 47 -7.90 19.68 -8.75
N LEU A 48 -8.94 18.84 -8.78
CA LEU A 48 -8.95 17.56 -9.48
C LEU A 48 -9.12 17.72 -11.00
N GLY A 49 -9.78 18.79 -11.46
CA GLY A 49 -9.93 19.07 -12.89
C GLY A 49 -8.60 19.21 -13.62
N ALA A 50 -7.57 19.77 -12.97
CA ALA A 50 -6.22 19.86 -13.52
C ALA A 50 -5.59 18.46 -13.72
N ALA A 51 -6.00 17.47 -12.94
CA ALA A 51 -5.58 16.07 -13.05
C ALA A 51 -6.47 15.23 -13.99
N GLY A 52 -7.48 15.85 -14.65
CA GLY A 52 -8.40 15.17 -15.54
C GLY A 52 -9.51 14.36 -14.85
N ILE A 53 -9.72 14.58 -13.53
CA ILE A 53 -10.78 13.93 -12.77
C ILE A 53 -11.98 14.86 -12.70
N ALA A 54 -13.14 14.41 -13.19
CA ALA A 54 -14.38 15.17 -13.12
C ALA A 54 -14.96 15.12 -11.71
N VAL A 55 -15.50 16.24 -11.22
CA VAL A 55 -16.23 16.31 -9.95
C VAL A 55 -17.68 16.69 -10.22
N LEU A 56 -18.61 15.92 -9.68
CA LEU A 56 -20.04 16.14 -9.77
C LEU A 56 -20.66 16.25 -8.39
N GLU A 57 -21.71 17.04 -8.26
CA GLU A 57 -22.52 17.13 -7.05
C GLU A 57 -23.94 16.65 -7.36
N VAL A 58 -24.47 15.79 -6.50
CA VAL A 58 -25.83 15.27 -6.55
C VAL A 58 -26.48 15.45 -5.18
N LEU A 59 -27.64 16.07 -5.14
CA LEU A 59 -28.42 16.16 -3.92
C LEU A 59 -29.28 14.89 -3.77
N TRP A 60 -29.12 14.22 -2.65
CA TRP A 60 -29.93 13.07 -2.32
C TRP A 60 -31.32 13.51 -1.86
N ASN A 61 -32.37 12.85 -2.34
CA ASN A 61 -33.72 13.07 -1.91
C ASN A 61 -34.27 11.75 -1.29
N GLU A 62 -34.79 11.82 -0.07
CA GLU A 62 -35.33 10.66 0.66
C GLU A 62 -36.54 10.01 -0.05
N GLU A 63 -37.26 10.75 -0.89
CA GLU A 63 -38.42 10.26 -1.64
C GLU A 63 -38.03 9.45 -2.88
N THR A 64 -36.84 9.65 -3.39
CA THR A 64 -36.26 8.80 -4.43
C THR A 64 -35.38 7.78 -3.75
N GLU A 65 -35.64 6.49 -3.93
CA GLU A 65 -34.69 5.46 -3.50
C GLU A 65 -33.29 5.89 -3.99
N PRO A 66 -32.27 5.88 -3.12
CA PRO A 66 -30.96 6.38 -3.50
C PRO A 66 -30.50 5.59 -4.72
N LEU A 67 -30.43 6.25 -5.85
CA LEU A 67 -29.89 5.74 -7.10
C LEU A 67 -30.75 4.62 -7.76
N ASP A 68 -32.04 4.89 -8.00
CA ASP A 68 -32.76 4.13 -9.01
C ASP A 68 -32.02 4.28 -10.35
N ALA A 69 -31.66 3.16 -10.96
CA ALA A 69 -30.92 3.04 -12.21
C ALA A 69 -31.57 3.74 -13.42
N LYS A 70 -32.65 4.49 -13.22
CA LYS A 70 -33.38 5.20 -14.28
C LYS A 70 -32.94 6.62 -14.52
N ASP A 71 -32.20 7.23 -13.57
CA ASP A 71 -31.73 8.60 -13.74
C ASP A 71 -30.24 8.66 -14.16
N ASN A 72 -29.80 7.73 -15.01
CA ASN A 72 -28.66 7.81 -15.96
C ASN A 72 -27.41 8.64 -15.60
N VAL A 73 -27.16 8.98 -14.34
CA VAL A 73 -25.92 9.63 -13.93
C VAL A 73 -24.79 8.62 -13.71
N TYR A 74 -25.14 7.32 -13.65
CA TYR A 74 -24.25 6.27 -13.13
C TYR A 74 -24.16 5.02 -14.02
N ASP A 75 -24.86 5.03 -15.17
CA ASP A 75 -24.83 3.98 -16.19
C ASP A 75 -24.25 4.56 -17.48
N ASP A 76 -23.26 3.91 -18.03
CA ASP A 76 -22.68 4.29 -19.34
C ASP A 76 -23.59 3.95 -20.54
N GLY A 77 -24.84 3.56 -20.26
CA GLY A 77 -25.85 3.22 -21.27
C GLY A 77 -25.89 1.74 -21.63
N ASP A 78 -24.92 0.94 -21.18
CA ASP A 78 -24.83 -0.50 -21.48
C ASP A 78 -25.20 -1.39 -20.27
N GLY A 79 -25.68 -0.80 -19.14
CA GLY A 79 -26.03 -1.53 -17.92
C GLY A 79 -24.82 -2.06 -17.14
N GLN A 80 -23.63 -1.68 -17.52
CA GLN A 80 -22.39 -1.94 -16.76
C GLN A 80 -22.18 -0.84 -15.72
N LYS A 81 -21.74 -1.24 -14.53
CA LYS A 81 -21.31 -0.27 -13.51
C LYS A 81 -20.19 0.59 -14.08
N ASP A 82 -20.35 1.92 -14.06
CA ASP A 82 -19.29 2.83 -14.46
C ASP A 82 -18.06 2.59 -13.56
N THR A 83 -17.04 2.01 -14.16
CA THR A 83 -15.74 1.82 -13.50
C THR A 83 -15.01 3.16 -13.47
N GLY A 84 -14.32 3.47 -12.37
CA GLY A 84 -13.59 4.74 -12.24
C GLY A 84 -14.39 5.84 -11.54
N VAL A 85 -15.45 5.51 -10.81
CA VAL A 85 -16.23 6.45 -10.00
C VAL A 85 -16.01 6.19 -8.52
N LEU A 86 -15.65 7.24 -7.78
CA LEU A 86 -15.62 7.25 -6.32
C LEU A 86 -16.72 8.19 -5.81
N TYR A 87 -17.55 7.68 -4.91
CA TYR A 87 -18.62 8.44 -4.29
C TYR A 87 -18.17 8.98 -2.94
N LEU A 88 -18.42 10.27 -2.68
CA LEU A 88 -18.25 10.90 -1.38
C LEU A 88 -19.63 11.31 -0.88
N THR A 89 -19.99 10.94 0.33
CA THR A 89 -21.30 11.28 0.88
C THR A 89 -21.21 11.79 2.31
N ASP A 90 -21.99 12.81 2.61
CA ASP A 90 -22.09 13.44 3.91
C ASP A 90 -23.11 12.78 4.87
N ALA A 91 -23.69 11.66 4.44
CA ALA A 91 -24.64 10.88 5.25
C ALA A 91 -24.25 9.40 5.30
N SER A 92 -24.03 8.88 6.50
CA SER A 92 -23.60 7.49 6.73
C SER A 92 -24.57 6.45 6.15
N LYS A 93 -25.88 6.72 6.20
CA LYS A 93 -26.92 5.86 5.60
C LYS A 93 -26.73 5.71 4.09
N ILE A 94 -26.41 6.81 3.40
CA ILE A 94 -26.16 6.81 1.95
C ILE A 94 -24.89 6.02 1.66
N CYS A 95 -23.81 6.24 2.42
CA CYS A 95 -22.56 5.52 2.25
C CYS A 95 -22.78 4.00 2.33
N CYS A 96 -23.46 3.54 3.37
CA CYS A 96 -23.79 2.12 3.54
C CYS A 96 -24.70 1.58 2.41
N ALA A 97 -25.62 2.39 1.90
CA ALA A 97 -26.51 1.98 0.80
C ALA A 97 -25.72 1.83 -0.50
N LEU A 98 -24.81 2.75 -0.82
CA LEU A 98 -23.90 2.69 -1.97
C LEU A 98 -23.01 1.45 -1.90
N GLN A 99 -22.35 1.23 -0.76
CA GLN A 99 -21.45 0.10 -0.55
C GLN A 99 -22.18 -1.26 -0.69
N ARG A 100 -23.39 -1.39 -0.11
CA ARG A 100 -24.20 -2.62 -0.27
C ARG A 100 -24.56 -2.92 -1.73
N ARG A 101 -24.67 -1.91 -2.58
CA ARG A 101 -24.90 -2.06 -4.02
C ARG A 101 -23.58 -2.28 -4.79
N GLY A 102 -22.44 -2.30 -4.09
CA GLY A 102 -21.11 -2.51 -4.67
C GLY A 102 -20.54 -1.28 -5.35
N PHE A 103 -21.01 -0.07 -4.97
CA PHE A 103 -20.35 1.18 -5.36
C PHE A 103 -19.20 1.50 -4.39
N LEU A 104 -18.16 2.15 -4.89
CA LEU A 104 -17.01 2.56 -4.10
C LEU A 104 -17.34 3.90 -3.45
N ALA A 105 -17.58 3.87 -2.13
CA ALA A 105 -18.03 5.04 -1.39
C ALA A 105 -17.20 5.29 -0.14
N ALA A 106 -16.89 6.57 0.12
CA ALA A 106 -16.24 7.09 1.31
C ALA A 106 -17.12 8.14 1.98
N GLY A 107 -16.88 8.37 3.26
CA GLY A 107 -17.56 9.41 4.03
C GLY A 107 -16.99 10.79 3.75
N TYR A 108 -17.83 11.82 3.85
CA TYR A 108 -17.42 13.20 3.83
C TYR A 108 -17.99 13.90 5.09
N LEU A 109 -17.10 14.32 5.97
CA LEU A 109 -17.45 14.98 7.22
C LEU A 109 -17.09 16.47 7.14
N HIS A 110 -18.07 17.33 7.43
CA HIS A 110 -17.93 18.77 7.42
C HIS A 110 -18.73 19.42 8.56
N ALA A 111 -18.66 20.72 8.71
CA ALA A 111 -19.30 21.44 9.83
C ALA A 111 -20.82 21.22 9.92
N GLY A 112 -21.50 20.99 8.78
CA GLY A 112 -22.95 20.79 8.73
C GLY A 112 -23.43 19.41 9.18
N ASN A 113 -22.55 18.40 9.19
CA ASN A 113 -22.84 17.02 9.55
C ASN A 113 -21.94 16.47 10.66
N SER A 114 -21.42 17.31 11.53
CA SER A 114 -20.46 16.94 12.59
C SER A 114 -20.98 15.88 13.58
N GLY A 115 -22.29 15.60 13.59
CA GLY A 115 -22.91 14.54 14.37
C GLY A 115 -23.04 13.20 13.64
N GLU A 116 -22.65 13.11 12.36
CA GLU A 116 -22.69 11.86 11.61
C GLU A 116 -21.58 10.91 12.07
N SER A 117 -21.91 9.61 12.07
CA SER A 117 -20.99 8.52 12.41
C SER A 117 -20.83 7.59 11.24
N PHE A 118 -19.67 7.58 10.65
CA PHE A 118 -19.28 6.68 9.55
C PHE A 118 -18.65 5.38 10.06
N THR A 119 -19.22 4.79 11.09
CA THR A 119 -18.70 3.54 11.67
C THR A 119 -18.61 2.43 10.61
N GLY A 120 -17.43 1.84 10.45
CA GLY A 120 -17.16 0.79 9.46
C GLY A 120 -16.86 1.29 8.05
N VAL A 121 -16.89 2.60 7.81
CA VAL A 121 -16.45 3.19 6.55
C VAL A 121 -14.93 3.39 6.60
N PRO A 122 -14.14 2.80 5.68
CA PRO A 122 -12.68 2.80 5.79
C PRO A 122 -12.03 4.16 5.52
N TYR A 123 -12.70 5.03 4.77
CA TYR A 123 -12.20 6.37 4.43
C TYR A 123 -13.24 7.43 4.73
N ILE A 124 -12.82 8.47 5.45
CA ILE A 124 -13.63 9.66 5.75
C ILE A 124 -12.77 10.88 5.43
N LEU A 125 -13.23 11.73 4.53
CA LEU A 125 -12.56 12.97 4.15
C LEU A 125 -13.20 14.14 4.90
N MET A 126 -12.37 15.01 5.47
CA MET A 126 -12.83 16.21 6.19
C MET A 126 -12.60 17.49 5.37
N GLN A 127 -11.57 17.51 4.56
CA GLN A 127 -11.15 18.62 3.69
C GLN A 127 -10.82 18.06 2.30
N PRO A 128 -11.87 17.66 1.52
CA PRO A 128 -11.67 16.97 0.24
C PRO A 128 -10.87 17.81 -0.77
N GLN A 129 -10.94 19.17 -0.68
CA GLN A 129 -10.20 20.08 -1.54
C GLN A 129 -8.68 20.08 -1.30
N GLU A 130 -8.23 19.62 -0.11
CA GLU A 130 -6.81 19.52 0.23
C GLU A 130 -6.20 18.17 -0.10
N VAL A 131 -7.05 17.20 -0.50
CA VAL A 131 -6.59 15.86 -0.90
C VAL A 131 -6.12 15.91 -2.35
N ASP A 132 -4.90 15.47 -2.58
CA ASP A 132 -4.32 15.41 -3.93
C ASP A 132 -4.92 14.29 -4.78
N ALA A 133 -4.74 14.39 -6.10
CA ALA A 133 -5.30 13.45 -7.06
C ALA A 133 -4.79 12.00 -6.87
N ASP A 134 -3.52 11.82 -6.50
CA ASP A 134 -2.93 10.50 -6.29
C ASP A 134 -3.55 9.83 -5.06
N SER A 135 -3.85 10.59 -4.01
CA SER A 135 -4.57 10.11 -2.83
C SER A 135 -5.99 9.65 -3.16
N TYR A 136 -6.72 10.37 -4.02
CA TYR A 136 -8.02 9.91 -4.51
C TYR A 136 -7.92 8.62 -5.32
N VAL A 137 -6.91 8.48 -6.16
CA VAL A 137 -6.63 7.23 -6.89
C VAL A 137 -6.37 6.08 -5.92
N LYS A 138 -5.56 6.30 -4.89
CA LYS A 138 -5.24 5.29 -3.86
C LYS A 138 -6.50 4.89 -3.07
N ILE A 139 -7.35 5.84 -2.67
CA ILE A 139 -8.63 5.55 -2.00
C ILE A 139 -9.51 4.67 -2.90
N TYR A 140 -9.67 5.06 -4.16
CA TYR A 140 -10.44 4.28 -5.13
C TYR A 140 -9.88 2.86 -5.28
N GLN A 141 -8.59 2.73 -5.51
CA GLN A 141 -7.93 1.43 -5.68
C GLN A 141 -8.13 0.55 -4.45
N ARG A 142 -7.98 1.11 -3.24
CA ARG A 142 -8.19 0.36 -2.00
C ARG A 142 -9.62 -0.16 -1.87
N LEU A 143 -10.60 0.70 -2.16
CA LEU A 143 -12.02 0.32 -2.14
C LEU A 143 -12.38 -0.68 -3.24
N ALA A 144 -11.70 -0.62 -4.38
CA ALA A 144 -11.86 -1.55 -5.51
C ALA A 144 -11.09 -2.87 -5.33
N GLY A 145 -10.26 -2.99 -4.28
CA GLY A 145 -9.38 -4.14 -4.09
C GLY A 145 -8.22 -4.21 -5.10
N ILE A 146 -7.88 -3.08 -5.70
CA ILE A 146 -6.75 -2.97 -6.65
C ILE A 146 -5.45 -2.78 -5.86
N PRO A 147 -4.43 -3.63 -6.05
CA PRO A 147 -3.13 -3.50 -5.39
C PRO A 147 -2.43 -2.18 -5.73
N TRP A 148 -1.84 -1.53 -4.72
CA TRP A 148 -1.06 -0.32 -4.93
C TRP A 148 0.33 -0.63 -5.45
N THR A 149 0.79 0.10 -6.46
CA THR A 149 2.21 0.16 -6.82
C THR A 149 2.93 1.05 -5.81
N ILE A 150 3.93 0.50 -5.16
CA ILE A 150 4.72 1.14 -4.11
C ILE A 150 5.87 1.93 -4.75
N THR A 151 6.66 1.26 -5.55
CA THR A 151 7.76 1.89 -6.30
C THR A 151 8.10 1.05 -7.52
N VAL A 152 8.79 1.69 -8.47
CA VAL A 152 9.29 1.00 -9.67
C VAL A 152 10.74 1.38 -9.85
N THR A 153 11.54 0.40 -10.19
CA THR A 153 12.95 0.56 -10.50
C THR A 153 13.19 0.34 -12.00
N GLU A 154 14.43 0.25 -12.42
CA GLU A 154 14.77 -0.08 -13.81
C GLU A 154 14.17 -1.43 -14.23
N ARG A 155 14.32 -2.47 -13.38
CA ARG A 155 13.96 -3.85 -13.69
C ARG A 155 12.73 -4.37 -12.95
N LEU A 156 12.30 -3.70 -11.87
CA LEU A 156 11.28 -4.21 -10.96
C LEU A 156 10.12 -3.25 -10.81
N GLU A 157 8.93 -3.80 -10.65
CA GLU A 157 7.78 -3.18 -10.04
C GLU A 157 7.56 -3.79 -8.65
N ILE A 158 7.49 -2.93 -7.62
CA ILE A 158 7.15 -3.33 -6.27
C ILE A 158 5.71 -2.91 -6.01
N ARG A 159 4.83 -3.88 -5.77
CA ARG A 159 3.41 -3.60 -5.51
C ARG A 159 2.82 -4.52 -4.44
N GLU A 160 1.68 -4.14 -3.92
CA GLU A 160 0.91 -4.99 -3.03
C GLU A 160 0.55 -6.31 -3.71
N MET A 161 0.39 -7.34 -2.90
CA MET A 161 -0.06 -8.66 -3.34
C MET A 161 -1.52 -8.83 -2.96
N GLY A 162 -2.25 -9.57 -3.80
CA GLY A 162 -3.64 -9.92 -3.59
C GLY A 162 -3.93 -11.39 -3.88
N PRO A 163 -5.20 -11.82 -3.80
CA PRO A 163 -5.62 -13.20 -4.07
C PRO A 163 -5.22 -13.72 -5.46
N ASP A 164 -5.09 -12.83 -6.45
CA ASP A 164 -4.72 -13.19 -7.82
C ASP A 164 -3.24 -13.59 -7.93
N ASP A 165 -2.41 -13.21 -6.96
CA ASP A 165 -0.99 -13.57 -6.91
C ASP A 165 -0.75 -14.97 -6.30
N LEU A 166 -1.80 -15.68 -5.88
CA LEU A 166 -1.71 -16.95 -5.15
C LEU A 166 -0.82 -17.97 -5.83
N ASP A 167 -1.02 -18.23 -7.13
CA ASP A 167 -0.26 -19.22 -7.88
C ASP A 167 1.22 -18.84 -8.01
N SER A 168 1.48 -17.55 -8.17
CA SER A 168 2.83 -17.01 -8.25
C SER A 168 3.53 -17.02 -6.89
N LEU A 169 2.78 -16.83 -5.79
CA LEU A 169 3.29 -16.93 -4.43
C LEU A 169 3.86 -18.32 -4.15
N TYR A 170 3.15 -19.39 -4.52
CA TYR A 170 3.68 -20.76 -4.32
C TYR A 170 4.98 -20.98 -5.06
N LYS A 171 5.14 -20.43 -6.26
CA LYS A 171 6.39 -20.55 -7.04
C LYS A 171 7.60 -19.91 -6.36
N LEU A 172 7.40 -18.90 -5.51
CA LEU A 172 8.50 -18.26 -4.76
C LEU A 172 9.14 -19.20 -3.76
N TYR A 173 8.37 -20.15 -3.22
CA TYR A 173 8.79 -21.06 -2.16
C TYR A 173 9.25 -22.41 -2.69
N ASP A 174 9.51 -22.51 -3.98
CA ASP A 174 10.07 -23.72 -4.58
C ASP A 174 11.54 -23.91 -4.18
N GLY A 175 11.90 -25.14 -3.79
CA GLY A 175 13.26 -25.54 -3.49
C GLY A 175 13.88 -24.93 -2.22
N THR A 176 15.02 -24.23 -2.37
CA THR A 176 15.86 -23.78 -1.25
C THR A 176 15.35 -22.56 -0.49
N ALA A 177 14.31 -21.88 -0.99
CA ALA A 177 13.74 -20.68 -0.34
C ALA A 177 13.13 -21.00 1.03
N CYS A 178 12.58 -22.21 1.19
CA CYS A 178 11.91 -22.67 2.42
C CYS A 178 12.85 -22.94 3.61
N ARG A 179 14.17 -22.86 3.40
CA ARG A 179 15.12 -23.17 4.49
C ARG A 179 15.05 -22.17 5.65
N PHE A 180 14.78 -20.89 5.34
CA PHE A 180 14.78 -19.80 6.31
C PHE A 180 13.44 -19.09 6.42
N LEU A 181 12.42 -19.54 5.69
CA LEU A 181 11.11 -18.89 5.60
C LEU A 181 10.00 -19.93 5.75
N GLU A 182 8.94 -19.54 6.43
CA GLU A 182 7.75 -20.35 6.49
C GLU A 182 7.03 -20.36 5.13
N PRO A 183 6.79 -21.56 4.53
CA PRO A 183 6.11 -21.63 3.25
C PRO A 183 4.62 -21.26 3.37
N PRO A 184 3.94 -20.94 2.23
CA PRO A 184 2.50 -20.81 2.17
C PRO A 184 1.77 -22.04 2.71
N SER A 185 0.51 -21.89 3.15
CA SER A 185 -0.31 -23.03 3.59
C SER A 185 -0.45 -24.07 2.48
N GLU A 186 -0.47 -25.34 2.82
CA GLU A 186 -0.82 -26.38 1.86
C GLU A 186 -2.29 -26.25 1.39
N ASP A 187 -3.16 -25.69 2.23
CA ASP A 187 -4.53 -25.37 1.91
C ASP A 187 -4.57 -24.03 1.14
N ARG A 188 -4.83 -24.13 -0.16
CA ARG A 188 -4.85 -22.98 -1.08
C ARG A 188 -6.00 -22.00 -0.82
N ASP A 189 -7.14 -22.48 -0.36
CA ASP A 189 -8.28 -21.62 -0.07
C ASP A 189 -8.00 -20.80 1.20
N LYS A 190 -7.40 -21.45 2.22
CA LYS A 190 -6.89 -20.75 3.40
C LYS A 190 -5.84 -19.69 3.03
N GLU A 191 -4.92 -20.01 2.11
CA GLU A 191 -3.89 -19.04 1.69
C GLU A 191 -4.48 -17.85 0.93
N ARG A 192 -5.50 -18.09 0.10
CA ARG A 192 -6.25 -17.03 -0.58
C ARG A 192 -6.93 -16.09 0.41
N ASP A 193 -7.56 -16.65 1.45
CA ASP A 193 -8.19 -15.86 2.51
C ASP A 193 -7.15 -15.06 3.32
N ILE A 194 -5.96 -15.62 3.55
CA ILE A 194 -4.84 -14.91 4.19
C ILE A 194 -4.39 -13.73 3.32
N LEU A 195 -4.19 -13.91 2.01
CA LEU A 195 -3.82 -12.82 1.11
C LEU A 195 -4.86 -11.70 1.09
N LYS A 196 -6.15 -12.07 1.05
CA LYS A 196 -7.25 -11.11 1.12
C LYS A 196 -7.23 -10.33 2.44
N ALA A 197 -7.15 -11.05 3.57
CA ALA A 197 -7.09 -10.44 4.89
C ALA A 197 -5.84 -9.57 5.07
N TYR A 198 -4.72 -9.95 4.44
CA TYR A 198 -3.49 -9.16 4.47
C TYR A 198 -3.67 -7.82 3.76
N ALA A 199 -4.27 -7.83 2.57
CA ALA A 199 -4.56 -6.61 1.82
C ALA A 199 -5.49 -5.67 2.61
N GLU A 200 -6.54 -6.21 3.22
CA GLU A 200 -7.52 -5.42 3.96
C GLU A 200 -6.99 -4.90 5.30
N LYS A 201 -6.29 -5.74 6.07
CA LYS A 201 -5.94 -5.45 7.46
C LYS A 201 -4.52 -4.95 7.65
N VAL A 202 -3.56 -5.40 6.84
CA VAL A 202 -2.15 -5.00 7.00
C VAL A 202 -1.87 -3.77 6.16
N TYR A 203 -2.02 -3.85 4.85
CA TYR A 203 -1.80 -2.67 4.00
C TYR A 203 -2.76 -1.54 4.33
N GLY A 204 -4.05 -1.86 4.61
CA GLY A 204 -5.05 -0.86 4.95
C GLY A 204 -4.82 -0.16 6.30
N PHE A 205 -4.25 -0.85 7.28
CA PHE A 205 -4.04 -0.31 8.63
C PHE A 205 -2.67 0.35 8.81
N TYR A 206 -1.59 -0.33 8.39
CA TYR A 206 -0.24 0.17 8.58
C TYR A 206 0.26 1.07 7.45
N GLY A 207 -0.36 1.04 6.27
CA GLY A 207 0.16 1.70 5.06
C GLY A 207 1.39 1.01 4.47
N TYR A 208 1.88 -0.06 5.08
CA TYR A 208 3.01 -0.86 4.60
C TYR A 208 2.81 -2.35 4.92
N GLY A 209 3.64 -3.19 4.30
CA GLY A 209 3.61 -4.64 4.50
C GLY A 209 4.67 -5.33 3.64
N MET A 210 4.51 -6.64 3.45
CA MET A 210 5.36 -7.44 2.55
C MET A 210 4.79 -7.39 1.14
N TRP A 211 5.40 -6.61 0.29
CA TRP A 211 5.01 -6.40 -1.12
C TRP A 211 5.62 -7.45 -2.05
N GLY A 212 5.01 -7.65 -3.21
CA GLY A 212 5.55 -8.47 -4.29
C GLY A 212 6.59 -7.71 -5.10
N MET A 213 7.63 -8.41 -5.53
CA MET A 213 8.63 -7.94 -6.49
C MET A 213 8.31 -8.56 -7.85
N TYR A 214 7.97 -7.76 -8.83
CA TYR A 214 7.60 -8.22 -10.17
C TYR A 214 8.66 -7.79 -11.18
N ASP A 215 9.08 -8.71 -12.03
CA ASP A 215 9.97 -8.44 -13.15
C ASP A 215 9.22 -7.64 -14.22
N ARG A 216 9.70 -6.45 -14.57
CA ARG A 216 9.06 -5.59 -15.56
C ARG A 216 9.14 -6.12 -17.00
N GLY A 217 10.07 -7.03 -17.27
CA GLY A 217 10.23 -7.61 -18.59
C GLY A 217 9.15 -8.65 -18.95
N ASN A 218 8.69 -9.41 -17.93
CA ASN A 218 7.74 -10.51 -18.15
C ASN A 218 6.52 -10.49 -17.22
N GLY A 219 6.47 -9.58 -16.24
CA GLY A 219 5.37 -9.47 -15.27
C GLY A 219 5.36 -10.55 -14.18
N GLU A 220 6.37 -11.41 -14.10
CA GLU A 220 6.41 -12.48 -13.12
C GLU A 220 6.69 -11.98 -11.71
N LEU A 221 6.02 -12.55 -10.72
CA LEU A 221 6.36 -12.40 -9.31
C LEU A 221 7.65 -13.19 -9.03
N ILE A 222 8.73 -12.47 -8.72
CA ILE A 222 10.06 -13.02 -8.53
C ILE A 222 10.58 -12.93 -7.10
N GLY A 223 9.82 -12.29 -6.23
CA GLY A 223 10.22 -12.11 -4.84
C GLY A 223 9.19 -11.40 -4.00
N ARG A 224 9.51 -11.24 -2.73
CA ARG A 224 8.77 -10.40 -1.77
C ARG A 224 9.75 -9.52 -1.03
N ILE A 225 9.33 -8.30 -0.70
CA ILE A 225 10.13 -7.34 0.04
C ILE A 225 9.22 -6.36 0.77
N GLY A 226 9.65 -5.85 1.91
CA GLY A 226 8.87 -4.85 2.63
C GLY A 226 9.12 -4.86 4.13
N PHE A 227 8.09 -4.51 4.88
CA PHE A 227 8.19 -4.33 6.33
C PHE A 227 7.07 -5.09 7.05
N ALA A 228 7.42 -5.59 8.24
CA ALA A 228 6.46 -6.08 9.21
C ALA A 228 6.47 -5.20 10.47
N PRO A 229 5.33 -5.02 11.15
CA PRO A 229 5.29 -4.35 12.44
C PRO A 229 6.19 -5.07 13.45
N CYS A 230 6.98 -4.31 14.21
CA CYS A 230 7.74 -4.89 15.32
C CYS A 230 6.85 -5.01 16.55
N GLU A 231 6.76 -6.20 17.12
CA GLU A 231 5.95 -6.46 18.34
C GLU A 231 6.52 -5.79 19.59
N THR A 232 7.80 -5.41 19.56
CA THR A 232 8.51 -4.82 20.71
C THR A 232 8.41 -3.29 20.81
N GLY A 233 7.54 -2.68 20.04
CA GLY A 233 6.99 -1.32 20.24
C GLY A 233 7.88 -0.14 19.86
N ASP A 234 9.15 -0.09 20.23
CA ASP A 234 9.93 1.16 20.18
C ASP A 234 11.10 1.16 19.18
N GLU A 235 11.28 0.09 18.41
CA GLU A 235 12.53 -0.08 17.69
C GLU A 235 12.43 0.08 16.15
N GLY A 236 11.25 0.26 15.64
CA GLY A 236 10.99 0.38 14.21
C GLY A 236 10.52 -0.93 13.56
N PRO A 237 9.97 -0.87 12.33
CA PRO A 237 9.51 -2.03 11.60
C PRO A 237 10.66 -2.93 11.17
N GLU A 238 10.36 -4.21 10.99
CA GLU A 238 11.31 -5.19 10.50
C GLU A 238 11.30 -5.25 8.98
N PHE A 239 12.44 -5.03 8.36
CA PHE A 239 12.66 -5.22 6.94
C PHE A 239 12.86 -6.71 6.64
N GLY A 240 12.14 -7.21 5.64
CA GLY A 240 12.24 -8.58 5.18
C GLY A 240 12.25 -8.69 3.66
N TYR A 241 12.80 -9.76 3.13
CA TYR A 241 12.80 -10.03 1.70
C TYR A 241 12.99 -11.51 1.37
N LEU A 242 12.54 -11.89 0.19
CA LEU A 242 12.75 -13.17 -0.45
C LEU A 242 12.95 -12.93 -1.95
N VAL A 243 13.95 -13.57 -2.56
CA VAL A 243 14.12 -13.61 -4.02
C VAL A 243 14.08 -15.05 -4.49
N ARG A 244 13.27 -15.34 -5.50
CA ARG A 244 13.15 -16.65 -6.15
C ARG A 244 14.52 -17.13 -6.62
N ALA A 245 14.78 -18.44 -6.52
CA ALA A 245 16.11 -19.00 -6.66
C ALA A 245 16.79 -18.65 -7.99
N ASP A 246 16.04 -18.70 -9.09
CA ASP A 246 16.50 -18.43 -10.46
C ASP A 246 16.79 -16.94 -10.75
N TYR A 247 16.32 -16.05 -9.87
CA TYR A 247 16.56 -14.58 -9.95
C TYR A 247 17.63 -14.10 -8.96
N ARG A 248 18.25 -14.99 -8.19
CA ARG A 248 19.33 -14.60 -7.25
C ARG A 248 20.61 -14.26 -7.98
N HIS A 249 21.51 -13.60 -7.26
CA HIS A 249 22.85 -13.17 -7.74
C HIS A 249 22.85 -12.20 -8.93
N GLN A 250 21.69 -11.58 -9.26
CA GLN A 250 21.52 -10.61 -10.33
C GLN A 250 21.45 -9.16 -9.82
N GLY A 251 21.66 -8.93 -8.51
CA GLY A 251 21.57 -7.60 -7.89
C GLY A 251 20.14 -7.13 -7.57
N LEU A 252 19.11 -7.90 -7.93
CA LEU A 252 17.69 -7.49 -7.79
C LEU A 252 17.27 -7.24 -6.34
N GLY A 253 17.78 -8.04 -5.38
CA GLY A 253 17.52 -7.79 -3.95
C GLY A 253 18.10 -6.46 -3.45
N THR A 254 19.26 -6.04 -3.98
CA THR A 254 19.86 -4.75 -3.63
C THR A 254 19.09 -3.59 -4.28
N GLU A 255 18.70 -3.74 -5.54
CA GLU A 255 17.89 -2.76 -6.28
C GLU A 255 16.55 -2.52 -5.59
N ALA A 256 15.81 -3.59 -5.32
CA ALA A 256 14.53 -3.51 -4.61
C ALA A 256 14.68 -2.97 -3.19
N GLY A 257 15.73 -3.43 -2.46
CA GLY A 257 16.00 -2.99 -1.10
C GLY A 257 16.23 -1.49 -0.99
N ARG A 258 17.02 -0.92 -1.87
CA ARG A 258 17.26 0.53 -1.92
C ARG A 258 15.96 1.29 -2.19
N ALA A 259 15.22 0.90 -3.23
CA ALA A 259 13.98 1.57 -3.60
C ALA A 259 12.92 1.52 -2.48
N VAL A 260 12.80 0.39 -1.78
CA VAL A 260 11.86 0.21 -0.67
C VAL A 260 12.29 0.99 0.58
N LEU A 261 13.60 1.08 0.86
CA LEU A 261 14.13 1.87 1.98
C LEU A 261 13.99 3.38 1.72
N ASP A 262 14.18 3.82 0.48
CA ASP A 262 13.93 5.20 0.07
C ASP A 262 12.43 5.54 0.22
N PHE A 263 11.53 4.68 -0.26
CA PHE A 263 10.09 4.84 -0.05
C PHE A 263 9.71 4.90 1.44
N ALA A 264 10.32 4.05 2.27
CA ALA A 264 10.08 4.05 3.71
C ALA A 264 10.48 5.36 4.38
N ARG A 265 11.62 5.95 3.96
CA ARG A 265 12.05 7.25 4.45
C ARG A 265 11.17 8.38 3.97
N ASP A 266 10.94 8.46 2.66
CA ASP A 266 10.38 9.64 2.01
C ASP A 266 8.85 9.69 2.08
N GLU A 267 8.18 8.53 1.96
CA GLU A 267 6.71 8.45 1.93
C GLU A 267 6.11 7.99 3.26
N LEU A 268 6.79 7.09 3.99
CA LEU A 268 6.27 6.58 5.25
C LEU A 268 6.85 7.29 6.49
N GLY A 269 7.85 8.16 6.30
CA GLY A 269 8.49 8.90 7.40
C GLY A 269 9.21 7.99 8.41
N MET A 270 9.60 6.79 7.98
CA MET A 270 10.33 5.87 8.85
C MET A 270 11.74 6.39 9.12
N THR A 271 12.12 6.43 10.37
CA THR A 271 13.45 6.91 10.80
C THR A 271 14.44 5.80 11.05
N LYS A 272 13.96 4.61 11.39
CA LYS A 272 14.76 3.43 11.68
C LYS A 272 14.04 2.18 11.22
N VAL A 273 14.79 1.21 10.70
CA VAL A 273 14.33 -0.13 10.36
C VAL A 273 15.27 -1.19 10.92
N LEU A 274 14.72 -2.35 11.22
CA LEU A 274 15.43 -3.51 11.73
C LEU A 274 15.50 -4.61 10.68
N LEU A 275 16.49 -5.47 10.79
CA LEU A 275 16.57 -6.71 10.01
C LEU A 275 17.12 -7.81 10.90
N TYR A 276 16.58 -9.00 10.77
CA TYR A 276 17.07 -10.18 11.48
C TYR A 276 17.53 -11.23 10.46
N THR A 277 18.73 -11.77 10.69
CA THR A 277 19.29 -12.84 9.85
C THR A 277 19.73 -14.00 10.72
N GLU A 278 19.56 -15.22 10.26
CA GLU A 278 20.28 -16.35 10.85
C GLU A 278 21.77 -16.24 10.49
N LYS A 279 22.66 -16.49 11.44
CA LYS A 279 24.12 -16.47 11.20
C LYS A 279 24.58 -17.41 10.07
N ALA A 280 23.82 -18.46 9.79
CA ALA A 280 24.08 -19.37 8.67
C ALA A 280 23.66 -18.79 7.30
N ASN A 281 22.91 -17.69 7.29
CA ASN A 281 22.42 -17.05 6.07
C ASN A 281 23.37 -15.92 5.61
N THR A 282 24.54 -16.29 5.15
CA THR A 282 25.59 -15.36 4.69
C THR A 282 25.14 -14.48 3.53
N ALA A 283 24.20 -14.96 2.69
CA ALA A 283 23.65 -14.15 1.60
C ALA A 283 22.83 -12.98 2.14
N SER A 284 22.06 -13.21 3.22
CA SER A 284 21.28 -12.17 3.86
C SER A 284 22.15 -11.16 4.61
N GLU A 285 23.20 -11.62 5.27
CA GLU A 285 24.20 -10.73 5.90
C GLU A 285 24.88 -9.82 4.84
N ALA A 286 25.31 -10.39 3.72
CA ALA A 286 25.92 -9.61 2.64
C ALA A 286 24.97 -8.59 2.00
N LEU A 287 23.67 -8.88 1.94
CA LEU A 287 22.69 -7.89 1.47
C LEU A 287 22.46 -6.79 2.51
N ALA A 288 22.38 -7.15 3.80
CA ALA A 288 22.27 -6.17 4.88
C ALA A 288 23.39 -5.14 4.84
N GLU A 289 24.64 -5.60 4.70
CA GLU A 289 25.81 -4.74 4.57
C GLU A 289 25.74 -3.81 3.34
N ARG A 290 25.34 -4.33 2.16
CA ARG A 290 25.19 -3.54 0.92
C ARG A 290 24.09 -2.49 0.99
N LEU A 291 23.07 -2.73 1.82
CA LEU A 291 21.99 -1.78 2.08
C LEU A 291 22.32 -0.80 3.20
N GLY A 292 23.51 -0.95 3.84
CA GLY A 292 23.98 -0.03 4.87
C GLY A 292 23.51 -0.37 6.28
N PHE A 293 22.91 -1.52 6.50
CA PHE A 293 22.55 -1.97 7.84
C PHE A 293 23.82 -2.21 8.67
N GLN A 294 23.75 -1.85 9.93
CA GLN A 294 24.82 -2.07 10.90
C GLN A 294 24.45 -3.20 11.84
N ARG A 295 25.38 -4.11 12.07
CA ARG A 295 25.21 -5.20 13.01
C ARG A 295 25.15 -4.65 14.43
N GLU A 296 24.10 -4.96 15.16
CA GLU A 296 24.02 -4.61 16.58
C GLU A 296 24.78 -5.64 17.43
N ALA A 297 25.71 -5.13 18.29
CA ALA A 297 26.37 -5.98 19.24
C ALA A 297 25.37 -6.47 20.29
N ASN A 298 25.25 -7.78 20.43
CA ASN A 298 24.49 -8.56 21.41
C ASN A 298 23.68 -7.76 22.46
N LYS A 299 22.56 -7.18 22.06
CA LYS A 299 21.41 -7.16 22.95
C LYS A 299 20.80 -8.56 22.80
N SER A 300 20.90 -9.39 23.82
CA SER A 300 20.23 -10.68 23.86
C SER A 300 18.73 -10.43 23.74
N GLY A 301 18.26 -10.29 22.53
CA GLY A 301 16.86 -10.40 22.17
C GLY A 301 16.47 -11.86 22.42
N ASN A 302 15.25 -12.07 22.87
CA ASN A 302 14.66 -13.37 23.09
C ASN A 302 15.03 -14.32 21.95
N GLU A 303 15.94 -15.26 22.20
CA GLU A 303 16.51 -16.19 21.19
C GLU A 303 15.45 -17.04 20.47
N ASN A 304 14.20 -16.97 20.93
CA ASN A 304 13.05 -17.71 20.42
C ASN A 304 12.05 -16.87 19.60
N ALA A 305 12.32 -15.58 19.37
CA ALA A 305 11.43 -14.75 18.56
C ALA A 305 11.78 -14.90 17.08
N LEU A 306 10.89 -15.51 16.30
CA LEU A 306 10.95 -15.45 14.84
C LEU A 306 10.79 -14.00 14.38
N PRO A 307 11.55 -13.59 13.35
CA PRO A 307 11.38 -12.29 12.71
C PRO A 307 9.93 -12.05 12.30
N GLY A 308 9.37 -10.89 12.67
CA GLY A 308 7.97 -10.54 12.38
C GLY A 308 7.66 -10.49 10.88
N ALA A 309 8.63 -10.04 10.05
CA ALA A 309 8.52 -10.02 8.60
C ALA A 309 8.40 -11.42 7.96
N MET A 310 8.85 -12.44 8.68
CA MET A 310 8.81 -13.84 8.25
C MET A 310 7.64 -14.62 8.88
N ARG A 311 6.99 -14.05 9.90
CA ARG A 311 5.78 -14.65 10.49
C ARG A 311 4.60 -14.45 9.55
N ARG A 312 3.86 -15.51 9.36
CA ARG A 312 2.50 -15.42 8.83
C ARG A 312 1.62 -14.78 9.90
N ILE A 313 0.58 -14.09 9.48
CA ILE A 313 -0.49 -13.56 10.35
C ILE A 313 -1.27 -14.70 11.04
N ASP A 314 -0.73 -15.88 11.15
CA ASP A 314 -1.34 -16.97 11.88
C ASP A 314 -0.81 -17.01 13.32
N LEU A 315 -1.61 -16.50 14.22
CA LEU A 315 -1.36 -16.25 15.64
C LEU A 315 -1.09 -17.52 16.49
N ARG A 316 -0.75 -18.69 15.93
CA ARG A 316 -0.80 -19.95 16.70
C ARG A 316 0.32 -20.96 16.54
N LYS A 317 1.45 -20.68 15.91
CA LYS A 317 2.55 -21.64 15.90
C LYS A 317 3.87 -20.98 16.30
N GLU A 318 4.37 -21.39 17.46
CA GLU A 318 5.78 -21.28 17.81
C GLU A 318 6.59 -22.15 16.84
N SER A 319 7.24 -21.56 15.86
CA SER A 319 8.17 -22.30 15.02
C SER A 319 9.53 -22.34 15.72
N SER A 320 10.07 -23.52 15.83
CA SER A 320 11.40 -23.79 16.36
C SER A 320 12.49 -23.38 15.37
N ALA A 321 12.77 -22.09 15.26
CA ALA A 321 14.00 -21.66 14.61
C ALA A 321 15.17 -21.96 15.58
N SER A 322 15.97 -22.98 15.28
CA SER A 322 17.10 -23.42 16.11
C SER A 322 18.40 -22.66 15.83
N GLY A 323 18.36 -21.59 15.02
CA GLY A 323 19.53 -20.82 14.63
C GLY A 323 19.79 -19.60 15.50
N GLN A 324 21.06 -19.26 15.73
CA GLN A 324 21.42 -18.00 16.37
C GLN A 324 21.08 -16.84 15.44
N MET A 325 20.15 -15.97 15.88
CA MET A 325 19.74 -14.77 15.16
C MET A 325 20.73 -13.63 15.37
N GLN A 326 21.06 -12.94 14.27
CA GLN A 326 21.82 -11.71 14.27
C GLN A 326 20.87 -10.55 13.97
N ARG A 327 20.91 -9.52 14.83
CA ARG A 327 20.13 -8.30 14.64
C ARG A 327 20.97 -7.23 13.95
N TRP A 328 20.32 -6.52 13.05
CA TRP A 328 20.83 -5.39 12.30
C TRP A 328 19.88 -4.21 12.40
N SER A 329 20.41 -2.99 12.30
CA SER A 329 19.59 -1.79 12.23
C SER A 329 20.11 -0.82 11.17
N LEU A 330 19.20 -0.04 10.59
CA LEU A 330 19.51 1.05 9.67
C LEU A 330 18.76 2.30 10.12
N ASN A 331 19.51 3.40 10.28
CA ASN A 331 18.93 4.73 10.49
C ASN A 331 18.71 5.39 9.12
N LEU A 332 17.47 5.68 8.77
CA LEU A 332 17.08 6.25 7.49
C LEU A 332 17.30 7.78 7.42
N ASN A 333 17.43 8.44 8.58
CA ASN A 333 17.64 9.90 8.65
C ASN A 333 19.10 10.31 8.51
N SER A 334 20.07 9.38 8.55
CA SER A 334 21.47 9.73 8.33
C SER A 334 21.67 10.02 6.84
N ASN A 335 21.85 11.29 6.51
CA ASN A 335 22.39 11.70 5.21
C ASN A 335 23.71 10.97 4.98
N ASN A 336 23.70 9.91 4.20
CA ASN A 336 24.92 9.31 3.68
C ASN A 336 25.48 10.21 2.57
N SER A 337 25.97 11.39 2.92
CA SER A 337 26.93 12.15 2.12
C SER A 337 28.32 11.48 2.23
N GLN A 338 28.40 10.23 1.77
CA GLN A 338 29.65 9.61 1.39
C GLN A 338 29.67 9.44 -0.14
N THR A 339 29.71 10.57 -0.84
CA THR A 339 30.36 10.61 -2.15
C THR A 339 31.83 10.39 -1.87
N GLY A 340 32.33 9.19 -2.19
CA GLY A 340 33.74 8.89 -2.11
C GLY A 340 34.52 9.83 -2.98
N GLU A 341 35.32 10.68 -2.38
CA GLU A 341 36.51 11.21 -2.99
C GLU A 341 37.49 10.04 -3.15
N ALA A 342 37.55 9.52 -4.37
CA ALA A 342 38.66 8.69 -4.81
C ALA A 342 39.75 9.64 -5.33
N THR A 343 40.81 9.81 -4.57
CA THR A 343 42.12 10.26 -5.05
C THR A 343 42.79 9.19 -5.88
#